data_63b1e3b98200c34556a84009c9bfe4c6
#
_entry.id   63b1e3b98200c34556a84009c9bfe4c6
#
_cell.length_a   1.000
_cell.length_b   1.000
_cell.length_c   1.000
_cell.angle_alpha   90.00
_cell.angle_beta   90.00
_cell.angle_gamma   90.00
#
_symmetry.space_group_name_H-M   'P 1'
#
loop_
_entity.id
_entity.type
_entity.pdbx_description
1 polymer ?
#
loop_
_entity_poly.entity_id
_entity_poly.type
_entity_poly.pdbx_seq_one_letter_code
_entity_poly.pdbx_strand_id
1 'polypeptide(L)' 'MPAKKHKPEEIIGKLREVEIMLGQGGTTAEACRRIAVSERTYYWWRKEYGGLKTD' A
#
# COMPACT_ATOMS: atom_id res chain seq x y z
N MET A 1 2.06 -4.61 -18.01
CA MET A 1 2.46 -3.63 -17.08
C MET A 1 1.41 -2.59 -16.86
N PRO A 2 1.06 -2.35 -15.71
CA PRO A 2 0.02 -1.40 -15.45
C PRO A 2 0.42 -0.03 -15.90
N ALA A 3 -0.52 0.68 -16.32
CA ALA A 3 -0.27 2.01 -16.77
C ALA A 3 0.15 2.90 -15.63
N LYS A 4 -0.25 2.56 -14.45
CA LYS A 4 0.08 3.40 -13.35
C LYS A 4 1.48 3.20 -12.89
N LYS A 5 2.27 4.17 -12.98
CA LYS A 5 3.62 4.08 -12.51
C LYS A 5 3.74 4.89 -11.28
N HIS A 6 3.85 4.25 -10.17
CA HIS A 6 4.02 4.95 -8.91
C HIS A 6 5.47 4.92 -8.54
N LYS A 7 5.94 6.00 -8.02
CA LYS A 7 7.31 6.04 -7.56
C LYS A 7 7.42 5.30 -6.25
N PRO A 8 8.61 4.75 -5.95
CA PRO A 8 8.79 4.01 -4.71
C PRO A 8 8.36 4.82 -3.48
N GLU A 9 8.64 6.09 -3.50
CA GLU A 9 8.26 6.93 -2.37
C GLU A 9 6.76 6.97 -2.21
N GLU A 10 6.07 7.04 -3.33
CA GLU A 10 4.63 7.06 -3.30
C GLU A 10 4.08 5.76 -2.78
N ILE A 11 4.66 4.67 -3.25
CA ILE A 11 4.21 3.35 -2.83
C ILE A 11 4.40 3.16 -1.35
N ILE A 12 5.54 3.55 -0.85
CA ILE A 12 5.81 3.41 0.57
C ILE A 12 4.85 4.26 1.39
N GLY A 13 4.55 5.45 0.90
CA GLY A 13 3.59 6.31 1.59
C GLY A 13 2.22 5.68 1.65
N LYS A 14 1.80 5.08 0.54
CA LYS A 14 0.50 4.44 0.50
C LYS A 14 0.46 3.22 1.40
N LEU A 15 1.53 2.46 1.43
CA LEU A 15 1.59 1.31 2.32
C LEU A 15 1.48 1.74 3.77
N ARG A 16 2.13 2.82 4.11
CA ARG A 16 2.06 3.33 5.46
C ARG A 16 0.65 3.76 5.81
N GLU A 17 -0.01 4.38 4.86
CA GLU A 17 -1.38 4.80 5.08
C GLU A 17 -2.27 3.61 5.38
N VAL A 18 -2.05 2.52 4.65
CA VAL A 18 -2.82 1.31 4.89
C VAL A 18 -2.56 0.78 6.30
N GLU A 19 -1.31 0.81 6.72
CA GLU A 19 -0.99 0.34 8.06
C GLU A 19 -1.71 1.15 9.12
N ILE A 20 -1.75 2.44 8.93
CA ILE A 20 -2.43 3.31 9.89
C ILE A 20 -3.90 2.97 9.94
N MET A 21 -4.50 2.76 8.78
CA MET A 21 -5.92 2.45 8.73
C MET A 21 -6.21 1.10 9.39
N LEU A 22 -5.33 0.14 9.17
CA LEU A 22 -5.53 -1.17 9.78
C LEU A 22 -5.37 -1.06 11.29
N GLY A 23 -4.49 -0.20 11.73
CA GLY A 23 -4.31 0.01 13.15
C GLY A 23 -5.50 0.65 13.79
N GLN A 24 -6.29 1.34 12.99
CA GLN A 24 -7.49 1.98 13.50
C GLN A 24 -8.72 1.09 13.42
N GLY A 25 -8.53 -0.15 13.04
CA GLY A 25 -9.64 -1.06 12.96
C GLY A 25 -10.21 -1.24 11.56
N GLY A 26 -9.61 -0.63 10.58
CA GLY A 26 -10.10 -0.78 9.23
C GLY A 26 -9.70 -2.12 8.63
N THR A 27 -10.17 -2.37 7.43
CA THR A 27 -9.83 -3.60 6.74
C THR A 27 -8.92 -3.30 5.57
N THR A 28 -8.24 -4.34 5.12
CA THR A 28 -7.35 -4.20 3.98
C THR A 28 -8.13 -3.74 2.75
N ALA A 29 -9.31 -4.29 2.56
CA ALA A 29 -10.11 -3.92 1.42
C ALA A 29 -10.45 -2.44 1.44
N GLU A 30 -10.82 -1.95 2.59
CA GLU A 30 -11.16 -0.55 2.72
C GLU A 30 -9.94 0.34 2.48
N ALA A 31 -8.83 -0.07 3.03
CA ALA A 31 -7.62 0.70 2.86
C ALA A 31 -7.21 0.77 1.40
N CYS A 32 -7.28 -0.36 0.72
CA CYS A 32 -6.92 -0.38 -0.69
C CYS A 32 -7.83 0.53 -1.50
N ARG A 33 -9.10 0.56 -1.14
CA ARG A 33 -10.02 1.42 -1.81
C ARG A 33 -9.63 2.86 -1.61
N ARG A 34 -9.22 3.17 -0.41
CA ARG A 34 -8.85 4.52 -0.08
C ARG A 34 -7.64 4.99 -0.86
N ILE A 35 -6.66 4.14 -1.03
CA ILE A 35 -5.47 4.51 -1.78
C ILE A 35 -5.62 4.22 -3.26
N ALA A 36 -6.80 3.79 -3.67
CA ALA A 36 -7.11 3.61 -5.09
C ALA A 36 -6.26 2.54 -5.77
N VAL A 37 -6.03 1.45 -5.10
CA VAL A 37 -5.35 0.32 -5.72
C VAL A 37 -6.12 -0.93 -5.37
N SER A 38 -5.89 -1.99 -6.13
CA SER A 38 -6.56 -3.24 -5.85
C SER A 38 -5.79 -3.98 -4.77
N GLU A 39 -6.47 -4.93 -4.15
CA GLU A 39 -5.82 -5.71 -3.11
C GLU A 39 -4.61 -6.45 -3.66
N ARG A 40 -4.73 -6.92 -4.88
CA ARG A 40 -3.65 -7.63 -5.51
C ARG A 40 -2.42 -6.74 -5.62
N THR A 41 -2.62 -5.51 -6.08
CA THR A 41 -1.53 -4.57 -6.20
C THR A 41 -0.96 -4.24 -4.83
N TYR A 42 -1.83 -4.09 -3.85
CA TYR A 42 -1.37 -3.79 -2.50
C TYR A 42 -0.48 -4.91 -1.97
N TYR A 43 -0.88 -6.16 -2.14
CA TYR A 43 -0.09 -7.27 -1.65
C TYR A 43 1.24 -7.36 -2.39
N TRP A 44 1.23 -7.06 -3.66
CA TRP A 44 2.45 -7.07 -4.43
C TRP A 44 3.40 -5.97 -3.93
N TRP A 45 2.86 -4.80 -3.68
CA TRP A 45 3.66 -3.72 -3.16
C TRP A 45 4.23 -4.08 -1.80
N ARG A 46 3.43 -4.69 -0.99
CA ARG A 46 3.86 -5.06 0.34
C ARG A 46 5.01 -6.04 0.27
N LYS A 47 4.96 -6.94 -0.69
CA LYS A 47 6.00 -7.91 -0.86
C LYS A 47 7.26 -7.26 -1.37
N GLU A 48 7.13 -6.35 -2.31
CA GLU A 48 8.29 -5.72 -2.91
C GLU A 48 8.89 -4.63 -2.05
N TYR A 49 8.06 -3.83 -1.44
CA TYR A 49 8.53 -2.69 -0.70
C TYR A 49 8.27 -2.74 0.79
N GLY A 50 7.46 -3.66 1.22
CA GLY A 50 7.11 -3.70 2.63
C GLY A 50 8.28 -3.99 3.53
N GLY A 51 9.30 -4.61 3.00
CA GLY A 51 10.46 -4.92 3.80
C GLY A 51 11.46 -3.80 3.88
N LEU A 52 11.24 -2.77 3.12
CA LEU A 52 12.14 -1.64 3.14
C LEU A 52 11.82 -0.74 4.31
N LYS A 53 12.20 -1.15 5.46
CA LYS A 53 11.95 -0.33 6.56
C LYS A 53 12.99 0.67 6.64
N THR A 54 12.59 1.86 6.72
CA THR A 54 13.59 2.84 6.82
C THR A 54 13.84 3.00 8.23
N ASP A 55 14.45 2.56 8.86
CA ASP A 55 14.68 2.88 10.17
C ASP A 55 16.01 3.11 10.48
#